data_7c03405949f80eff56589718b989ca47
#
_entry.id   7c03405949f80eff56589718b989ca47
#
_cell.length_a   1.000
_cell.length_b   1.000
_cell.length_c   1.000
_cell.angle_alpha   90.00
_cell.angle_beta   90.00
_cell.angle_gamma   90.00
#
_symmetry.space_group_name_H-M   'P 1'
#
loop_
_entity.id
_entity.type
_entity.pdbx_description
1 polymer ?
#
loop_
_entity_poly.entity_id
_entity_poly.type
_entity_poly.pdbx_seq_one_letter_code
_entity_poly.pdbx_strand_id
1 'polypeptide(L)'
;MKVQDIMTKPAIHISPRESVEVAARTLQKHNIGALPVCDAQGKLCGMVTDRDLVTRCMAVGKSPAQTLVQEVMTNQVTAVQPDMQIGVAAHLMGRLQIRRLPVTENGHLAGMISLGDLSKTEGSIMDAADALTDICANVSDRGTW
;
A
#
# COMPACT_ATOMS: atom_id res chain seq x y z
N MET A 1 -13.57 4.47 16.60
CA MET A 1 -12.78 5.29 15.67
C MET A 1 -12.77 4.62 14.30
N LYS A 2 -12.96 5.40 13.28
CA LYS A 2 -13.07 4.92 11.89
C LYS A 2 -11.77 5.19 11.13
N VAL A 3 -11.56 4.44 10.05
CA VAL A 3 -10.42 4.62 9.16
C VAL A 3 -10.27 6.07 8.70
N GLN A 4 -11.37 6.73 8.33
CA GLN A 4 -11.36 8.14 7.90
C GLN A 4 -10.80 9.10 8.93
N ASP A 5 -10.85 8.74 10.21
CA ASP A 5 -10.38 9.60 11.30
C ASP A 5 -8.86 9.67 11.39
N ILE A 6 -8.16 8.64 10.88
CA ILE A 6 -6.69 8.53 11.02
C ILE A 6 -5.96 8.31 9.69
N MET A 7 -6.67 8.12 8.58
CA MET A 7 -6.01 7.91 7.28
C MET A 7 -5.24 9.14 6.83
N THR A 8 -4.21 8.93 6.02
CA THR A 8 -3.48 9.99 5.33
C THR A 8 -4.23 10.36 4.05
N LYS A 9 -4.51 11.64 3.88
CA LYS A 9 -5.15 12.18 2.68
C LYS A 9 -4.63 13.58 2.35
N PRO A 10 -4.51 13.95 1.05
CA PRO A 10 -4.70 13.06 -0.09
C PRO A 10 -3.61 11.99 -0.14
N ALA A 11 -3.95 10.83 -0.72
CA ALA A 11 -2.96 9.78 -0.92
C ALA A 11 -2.08 10.09 -2.14
N ILE A 12 -0.78 9.95 -1.96
CA ILE A 12 0.16 10.01 -3.10
C ILE A 12 -0.10 8.78 -3.97
N HIS A 13 -0.34 8.98 -5.25
CA HIS A 13 -0.67 7.91 -6.19
C HIS A 13 0.00 8.14 -7.55
N ILE A 14 -0.09 7.15 -8.42
CA ILE A 14 0.53 7.19 -9.73
C ILE A 14 -0.41 6.59 -10.79
N SER A 15 -0.25 7.04 -12.04
CA SER A 15 -0.97 6.46 -13.18
C SER A 15 -0.35 5.12 -13.59
N PRO A 16 -1.14 4.15 -14.07
CA PRO A 16 -0.61 2.89 -14.59
C PRO A 16 0.25 3.09 -15.85
N ARG A 17 0.11 4.20 -16.54
CA ARG A 17 0.86 4.53 -17.75
C ARG A 17 2.18 5.26 -17.50
N GLU A 18 2.45 5.61 -16.25
CA GLU A 18 3.74 6.17 -15.88
C GLU A 18 4.83 5.10 -15.92
N SER A 19 6.08 5.54 -16.09
CA SER A 19 7.22 4.63 -16.08
C SER A 19 7.58 4.18 -14.66
N VAL A 20 8.22 3.03 -14.57
CA VAL A 20 8.81 2.54 -13.33
C VAL A 20 9.82 3.55 -12.77
N GLU A 21 10.55 4.26 -13.64
CA GLU A 21 11.48 5.31 -13.22
C GLU A 21 10.76 6.43 -12.45
N VAL A 22 9.61 6.90 -12.95
CA VAL A 22 8.80 7.92 -12.28
C VAL A 22 8.27 7.38 -10.95
N ALA A 23 7.85 6.11 -10.91
CA ALA A 23 7.42 5.48 -9.66
C ALA A 23 8.55 5.48 -8.63
N ALA A 24 9.75 5.08 -9.02
CA ALA A 24 10.93 5.07 -8.14
C ALA A 24 11.23 6.46 -7.57
N ARG A 25 11.19 7.48 -8.43
CA ARG A 25 11.42 8.88 -8.00
C ARG A 25 10.32 9.36 -7.06
N THR A 26 9.08 8.97 -7.28
CA THR A 26 7.95 9.32 -6.41
C THR A 26 8.10 8.70 -5.03
N LEU A 27 8.48 7.41 -4.97
CA LEU A 27 8.76 6.73 -3.72
C LEU A 27 9.89 7.42 -2.95
N GLN A 28 10.96 7.78 -3.64
CA GLN A 28 12.11 8.47 -3.04
C GLN A 28 11.71 9.85 -2.51
N LYS A 29 11.03 10.64 -3.34
CA LYS A 29 10.65 12.02 -2.99
C LYS A 29 9.78 12.07 -1.73
N HIS A 30 8.85 11.14 -1.59
CA HIS A 30 7.90 11.10 -0.48
C HIS A 30 8.33 10.16 0.64
N ASN A 31 9.47 9.49 0.50
CA ASN A 31 10.00 8.54 1.47
C ASN A 31 8.95 7.47 1.85
N ILE A 32 8.34 6.87 0.85
CA ILE A 32 7.32 5.82 1.00
C ILE A 32 7.73 4.57 0.22
N GLY A 33 7.20 3.42 0.60
CA GLY A 33 7.52 2.13 -0.03
C GLY A 33 6.44 1.57 -0.94
N ALA A 34 5.28 2.23 -1.02
CA ALA A 34 4.17 1.75 -1.84
C ALA A 34 3.37 2.92 -2.38
N LEU A 35 2.85 2.73 -3.60
CA LEU A 35 2.01 3.70 -4.28
C LEU A 35 0.72 3.04 -4.75
N PRO A 36 -0.45 3.59 -4.39
CA PRO A 36 -1.67 3.24 -5.10
C PRO A 36 -1.58 3.66 -6.56
N VAL A 37 -2.08 2.81 -7.43
CA VAL A 37 -2.14 3.07 -8.86
C VAL A 37 -3.59 3.35 -9.24
N CYS A 38 -3.84 4.54 -9.80
CA CYS A 38 -5.18 4.99 -10.13
C CYS A 38 -5.28 5.34 -11.60
N ASP A 39 -6.44 5.02 -12.20
CA ASP A 39 -6.73 5.40 -13.57
C ASP A 39 -7.08 6.89 -13.71
N ALA A 40 -7.40 7.32 -14.92
CA ALA A 40 -7.70 8.72 -15.22
C ALA A 40 -8.96 9.24 -14.50
N GLN A 41 -9.84 8.35 -14.06
CA GLN A 41 -11.04 8.69 -13.29
C GLN A 41 -10.81 8.66 -11.78
N GLY A 42 -9.60 8.37 -11.34
CA GLY A 42 -9.27 8.30 -9.92
C GLY A 42 -9.61 6.97 -9.26
N LYS A 43 -9.99 5.96 -10.04
CA LYS A 43 -10.29 4.63 -9.51
C LYS A 43 -9.01 3.86 -9.26
N LEU A 44 -8.98 3.19 -8.11
CA LEU A 44 -7.86 2.32 -7.73
C LEU A 44 -7.83 1.11 -8.67
N CYS A 45 -6.71 0.89 -9.34
CA CYS A 45 -6.52 -0.26 -10.25
C CYS A 45 -5.34 -1.15 -9.86
N GLY A 46 -4.52 -0.75 -8.89
CA GLY A 46 -3.41 -1.57 -8.46
C GLY A 46 -2.60 -0.93 -7.35
N MET A 47 -1.58 -1.66 -6.92
CA MET A 47 -0.54 -1.16 -6.01
C MET A 47 0.81 -1.50 -6.59
N VAL A 48 1.77 -0.60 -6.45
CA VAL A 48 3.17 -0.85 -6.79
C VAL A 48 4.05 -0.51 -5.60
N THR A 49 4.98 -1.40 -5.29
CA THR A 49 5.90 -1.26 -4.17
C THR A 49 7.34 -1.14 -4.67
N ASP A 50 8.24 -0.68 -3.80
CA ASP A 50 9.67 -0.68 -4.07
C ASP A 50 10.18 -2.10 -4.39
N ARG A 51 9.66 -3.12 -3.70
CA ARG A 51 9.99 -4.52 -4.00
C ARG A 51 9.56 -4.90 -5.42
N ASP A 52 8.38 -4.48 -5.88
CA ASP A 52 7.91 -4.75 -7.25
C ASP A 52 8.86 -4.15 -8.29
N LEU A 53 9.36 -2.93 -8.06
CA LEU A 53 10.29 -2.27 -8.97
C LEU A 53 11.61 -3.05 -9.06
N VAL A 54 12.10 -3.57 -7.94
CA VAL A 54 13.32 -4.36 -7.91
C VAL A 54 13.11 -5.73 -8.56
N THR A 55 12.09 -6.48 -8.12
CA THR A 55 11.93 -7.89 -8.51
C THR A 55 11.29 -8.08 -9.88
N ARG A 56 10.43 -7.16 -10.31
CA ARG A 56 9.67 -7.29 -11.56
C ARG A 56 10.18 -6.41 -12.70
N CYS A 57 11.09 -5.49 -12.40
CA CYS A 57 11.71 -4.64 -13.41
C CYS A 57 13.23 -4.83 -13.42
N MET A 58 13.91 -4.42 -12.36
CA MET A 58 15.38 -4.45 -12.29
C MET A 58 15.93 -5.87 -12.40
N ALA A 59 15.42 -6.81 -11.62
CA ALA A 59 15.93 -8.18 -11.55
C ALA A 59 15.76 -8.94 -12.87
N VAL A 60 14.76 -8.60 -13.67
CA VAL A 60 14.51 -9.26 -14.97
C VAL A 60 15.09 -8.49 -16.15
N GLY A 61 15.89 -7.44 -15.89
CA GLY A 61 16.63 -6.72 -16.93
C GLY A 61 15.80 -5.74 -17.73
N LYS A 62 14.62 -5.35 -17.27
CA LYS A 62 13.81 -4.35 -17.94
C LYS A 62 14.30 -2.94 -17.65
N SER A 63 14.15 -2.06 -18.64
CA SER A 63 14.50 -0.64 -18.49
C SER A 63 13.44 0.08 -17.65
N PRO A 64 13.82 0.72 -16.53
CA PRO A 64 12.87 1.50 -15.73
C PRO A 64 12.20 2.64 -16.51
N ALA A 65 12.92 3.26 -17.42
CA ALA A 65 12.39 4.38 -18.21
C ALA A 65 11.37 3.94 -19.26
N GLN A 66 11.42 2.68 -19.69
CA GLN A 66 10.58 2.16 -20.77
C GLN A 66 9.56 1.13 -20.28
N THR A 67 9.58 0.78 -19.00
CA THR A 67 8.62 -0.16 -18.41
C THR A 67 7.54 0.64 -17.70
N LEU A 68 6.28 0.30 -17.98
CA LEU A 68 5.14 0.98 -17.37
C LEU A 68 4.81 0.38 -16.00
N VAL A 69 4.30 1.21 -15.11
CA VAL A 69 3.84 0.77 -13.78
C VAL A 69 2.86 -0.40 -13.88
N GLN A 70 1.94 -0.36 -14.85
CA GLN A 70 0.95 -1.44 -15.04
C GLN A 70 1.58 -2.79 -15.33
N GLU A 71 2.82 -2.85 -15.83
CA GLU A 71 3.51 -4.11 -16.11
C GLU A 71 4.08 -4.77 -14.86
N VAL A 72 4.27 -4.01 -13.78
CA VAL A 72 4.94 -4.51 -12.57
C VAL A 72 4.04 -4.43 -11.32
N MET A 73 2.91 -3.74 -11.39
CA MET A 73 2.01 -3.57 -10.24
C MET A 73 1.24 -4.85 -9.92
N THR A 74 0.72 -4.91 -8.70
CA THR A 74 -0.26 -5.90 -8.27
C THR A 74 -1.65 -5.40 -8.62
N ASN A 75 -2.44 -6.20 -9.37
CA ASN A 75 -3.78 -5.82 -9.84
C ASN A 75 -4.88 -6.09 -8.82
N GLN A 76 -4.74 -7.17 -8.04
CA GLN A 76 -5.75 -7.54 -7.04
C GLN A 76 -5.37 -6.88 -5.72
N VAL A 77 -5.99 -5.75 -5.45
CA VAL A 77 -5.69 -4.94 -4.27
C VAL A 77 -6.87 -4.99 -3.31
N THR A 78 -6.59 -5.35 -2.06
CA THR A 78 -7.56 -5.23 -0.98
C THR A 78 -7.58 -3.78 -0.51
N ALA A 79 -8.76 -3.17 -0.51
CA ALA A 79 -8.97 -1.82 -0.01
C ALA A 79 -9.97 -1.85 1.14
N VAL A 80 -9.95 -0.80 1.95
CA VAL A 80 -10.91 -0.59 3.03
C VAL A 80 -11.73 0.66 2.75
N GLN A 81 -12.87 0.77 3.43
CA GLN A 81 -13.74 1.94 3.29
C GLN A 81 -13.50 2.94 4.42
N PRO A 82 -13.78 4.23 4.19
CA PRO A 82 -13.55 5.26 5.20
C PRO A 82 -14.30 5.05 6.51
N ASP A 83 -15.50 4.46 6.46
CA ASP A 83 -16.34 4.24 7.62
C ASP A 83 -16.04 2.94 8.37
N MET A 84 -15.09 2.14 7.89
CA MET A 84 -14.68 0.91 8.57
C MET A 84 -14.04 1.22 9.91
N GLN A 85 -14.30 0.38 10.92
CA GLN A 85 -13.64 0.49 12.21
C GLN A 85 -12.15 0.18 12.09
N ILE A 86 -11.32 0.92 12.79
CA ILE A 86 -9.86 0.75 12.70
C ILE A 86 -9.38 -0.63 13.15
N GLY A 87 -10.06 -1.24 14.12
CA GLY A 87 -9.74 -2.60 14.57
C GLY A 87 -9.92 -3.63 13.45
N VAL A 88 -10.94 -3.45 12.60
CA VAL A 88 -11.16 -4.33 11.44
C VAL A 88 -10.06 -4.15 10.41
N ALA A 89 -9.65 -2.91 10.14
CA ALA A 89 -8.54 -2.65 9.22
C ALA A 89 -7.22 -3.24 9.74
N ALA A 90 -6.95 -3.08 11.04
CA ALA A 90 -5.76 -3.66 11.67
C ALA A 90 -5.74 -5.19 11.55
N HIS A 91 -6.85 -5.84 11.82
CA HIS A 91 -6.98 -7.29 11.69
C HIS A 91 -6.73 -7.74 10.25
N LEU A 92 -7.26 -7.00 9.29
CA LEU A 92 -7.07 -7.27 7.86
C LEU A 92 -5.59 -7.15 7.47
N MET A 93 -4.89 -6.13 7.95
CA MET A 93 -3.45 -5.99 7.74
C MET A 93 -2.69 -7.21 8.27
N GLY A 94 -3.04 -7.68 9.47
CA GLY A 94 -2.44 -8.89 10.06
C GLY A 94 -2.69 -10.12 9.22
N ARG A 95 -3.93 -10.36 8.82
CA ARG A 95 -4.31 -11.52 8.00
C ARG A 95 -3.60 -11.54 6.64
N LEU A 96 -3.52 -10.40 5.98
CA LEU A 96 -2.91 -10.27 4.67
C LEU A 96 -1.40 -10.06 4.74
N GLN A 97 -0.87 -9.85 5.95
CA GLN A 97 0.57 -9.61 6.19
C GLN A 97 1.09 -8.41 5.42
N ILE A 98 0.31 -7.33 5.46
CA ILE A 98 0.63 -6.05 4.82
C ILE A 98 0.56 -4.94 5.87
N ARG A 99 1.33 -3.89 5.67
CA ARG A 99 1.49 -2.79 6.63
C ARG A 99 0.67 -1.56 6.28
N ARG A 100 -0.01 -1.58 5.15
CA ARG A 100 -0.82 -0.45 4.68
C ARG A 100 -1.90 -0.93 3.76
N LEU A 101 -2.98 -0.16 3.73
CA LEU A 101 -4.15 -0.43 2.89
C LEU A 101 -4.60 0.86 2.23
N PRO A 102 -4.92 0.81 0.95
CA PRO A 102 -5.63 1.93 0.32
C PRO A 102 -7.05 2.02 0.87
N VAL A 103 -7.52 3.24 1.00
CA VAL A 103 -8.89 3.55 1.42
C VAL A 103 -9.64 4.05 0.19
N THR A 104 -10.74 3.37 -0.15
CA THR A 104 -11.52 3.73 -1.32
C THR A 104 -12.97 4.00 -0.95
N GLU A 105 -13.60 4.89 -1.70
CA GLU A 105 -15.02 5.19 -1.62
C GLU A 105 -15.59 5.10 -3.03
N ASN A 106 -16.51 4.17 -3.25
CA ASN A 106 -17.06 3.89 -4.59
C ASN A 106 -15.95 3.57 -5.62
N GLY A 107 -14.89 2.88 -5.20
CA GLY A 107 -13.77 2.53 -6.05
C GLY A 107 -12.73 3.64 -6.24
N HIS A 108 -13.04 4.87 -5.82
CA HIS A 108 -12.11 6.00 -5.92
C HIS A 108 -11.19 6.06 -4.70
N LEU A 109 -9.92 6.35 -4.93
CA LEU A 109 -8.94 6.46 -3.85
C LEU A 109 -9.26 7.67 -2.97
N ALA A 110 -9.50 7.41 -1.68
CA ALA A 110 -9.79 8.44 -0.68
C ALA A 110 -8.60 8.74 0.22
N GLY A 111 -7.72 7.77 0.44
CA GLY A 111 -6.56 7.93 1.32
C GLY A 111 -5.79 6.63 1.46
N MET A 112 -4.84 6.64 2.39
CA MET A 112 -4.09 5.46 2.80
C MET A 112 -4.13 5.33 4.32
N ILE A 113 -4.18 4.10 4.80
CA ILE A 113 -4.01 3.81 6.22
C ILE A 113 -2.85 2.84 6.39
N SER A 114 -1.98 3.13 7.35
CA SER A 114 -0.81 2.31 7.64
C SER A 114 -0.82 1.81 9.08
N LEU A 115 -0.01 0.79 9.33
CA LEU A 115 0.22 0.30 10.68
C LEU A 115 0.77 1.42 11.58
N GLY A 116 1.61 2.31 11.01
CA GLY A 116 2.11 3.49 11.71
C GLY A 116 1.00 4.45 12.12
N ASP A 117 -0.02 4.63 11.27
CA ASP A 117 -1.17 5.48 11.61
C ASP A 117 -1.95 4.91 12.80
N LEU A 118 -2.13 3.59 12.83
CA LEU A 118 -2.78 2.90 13.95
C LEU A 118 -2.02 3.10 15.25
N SER A 119 -0.69 3.05 15.20
CA SER A 119 0.16 3.16 16.39
C SER A 119 0.15 4.56 17.02
N LYS A 120 -0.26 5.58 16.27
CA LYS A 120 -0.36 6.96 16.76
C LYS A 120 -1.61 7.22 17.57
N THR A 121 -2.55 6.29 17.59
CA THR A 121 -3.85 6.45 18.24
C THR A 121 -3.90 5.54 19.46
N GLU A 122 -4.14 6.11 20.63
CA GLU A 122 -4.12 5.39 21.91
C GLU A 122 -5.05 4.16 21.90
N GLY A 123 -6.24 4.29 21.31
CA GLY A 123 -7.22 3.21 21.24
C GLY A 123 -6.88 2.11 20.24
N SER A 124 -5.84 2.27 19.40
CA SER A 124 -5.49 1.31 18.35
C SER A 124 -4.07 0.73 18.49
N ILE A 125 -3.35 1.08 19.57
CA ILE A 125 -1.98 0.56 19.80
C ILE A 125 -1.97 -0.96 19.87
N MET A 126 -2.93 -1.56 20.59
CA MET A 126 -3.01 -3.02 20.73
C MET A 126 -3.33 -3.67 19.37
N ASP A 127 -4.24 -3.09 18.61
CA ASP A 127 -4.58 -3.59 17.27
C ASP A 127 -3.36 -3.54 16.34
N ALA A 128 -2.57 -2.46 16.40
CA ALA A 128 -1.35 -2.32 15.63
C ALA A 128 -0.30 -3.36 16.04
N ALA A 129 -0.15 -3.60 17.35
CA ALA A 129 0.80 -4.59 17.87
C ALA A 129 0.42 -6.00 17.45
N ASP A 130 -0.87 -6.35 17.50
CA ASP A 130 -1.37 -7.66 17.08
C ASP A 130 -1.16 -7.86 15.56
N ALA A 131 -1.45 -6.84 14.76
CA ALA A 131 -1.23 -6.90 13.32
C ALA A 131 0.26 -7.07 12.99
N LEU A 132 1.13 -6.33 13.66
CA LEU A 132 2.58 -6.46 13.48
C LEU A 132 3.08 -7.85 13.84
N THR A 133 2.58 -8.42 14.94
CA THR A 133 2.91 -9.78 15.35
C THR A 133 2.55 -10.78 14.26
N ASP A 134 1.34 -10.68 13.70
CA ASP A 134 0.87 -11.55 12.62
C ASP A 134 1.72 -11.39 11.35
N ILE A 135 2.08 -10.15 11.00
CA ILE A 135 2.93 -9.87 9.85
C ILE A 135 4.31 -10.52 10.04
N CYS A 136 4.91 -10.36 11.22
CA CYS A 136 6.25 -10.85 11.52
C CYS A 136 6.29 -12.37 11.72
N ALA A 137 5.19 -13.00 12.15
CA ALA A 137 5.15 -14.45 12.43
C ALA A 137 5.55 -15.30 11.22
N ASN A 138 5.31 -14.85 10.01
CA ASN A 138 5.56 -15.61 8.79
C ASN A 138 6.80 -15.17 8.01
N VAL A 139 7.57 -14.23 8.53
CA VAL A 139 8.79 -13.76 7.86
C VAL A 139 9.83 -14.87 7.79
N SER A 140 10.00 -15.64 8.88
CA SER A 140 10.93 -16.77 8.93
C SER A 140 10.50 -17.91 8.00
N ASP A 141 9.20 -18.13 7.86
CA ASP A 141 8.67 -19.22 7.03
C ASP A 141 8.84 -18.94 5.54
N ARG A 142 8.94 -17.68 5.16
CA ARG A 142 9.15 -17.29 3.75
C ARG A 142 10.59 -17.33 3.31
N GLY A 143 11.55 -17.42 4.23
CA GLY A 143 12.97 -17.41 3.91
C GLY A 143 13.39 -16.17 3.14
N THR A 144 12.77 -15.02 3.40
CA THR A 144 12.92 -13.81 2.59
C THR A 144 13.91 -12.79 3.16
N TRP A 145 14.77 -13.22 4.05
CA TRP A 145 15.80 -12.35 4.65
C TRP A 145 17.18 -12.88 4.42
#